data_7e610f6a273e2ae8699441e7bd70d7a2
#
_entry.id   7e610f6a273e2ae8699441e7bd70d7a2
#
_cell.length_a   1.000
_cell.length_b   1.000
_cell.length_c   1.000
_cell.angle_alpha   90.00
_cell.angle_beta   90.00
_cell.angle_gamma   90.00
#
_symmetry.space_group_name_H-M   'P 1'
#
loop_
_entity.id
_entity.type
_entity.pdbx_description
1 polymer ?
#
loop_
_entity_poly.entity_id
_entity_poly.type
_entity_poly.pdbx_seq_one_letter_code
_entity_poly.pdbx_strand_id
1 'polypeptide(L)'
;MCVWLQPDTMKLQPYSKRVAVHTGGCTGWDPNEARMFSAPSIWGPWTQHPNPCRGEKSEITFGGQSTYVLPVPGKKDAFIFMADIWRPKHPSDARYIWLPIQFENGVPYIEWMDSWTLDFFDKKLPASSDN
;
A
#
# COMPACT_ATOMS: atom_id res chain seq x y z
N MET A 1 16.81 5.37 1.19
CA MET A 1 15.54 5.42 1.96
C MET A 1 14.51 6.16 1.13
N CYS A 2 13.60 5.45 0.49
CA CYS A 2 12.52 6.08 -0.25
C CYS A 2 11.31 6.21 0.69
N VAL A 3 11.06 7.42 1.17
CA VAL A 3 9.84 7.75 1.89
C VAL A 3 8.82 8.26 0.89
N TRP A 4 7.76 7.51 0.64
CA TRP A 4 6.64 7.98 -0.16
C TRP A 4 5.66 8.72 0.74
N LEU A 5 5.63 10.04 0.59
CA LEU A 5 4.60 10.89 1.15
C LEU A 5 3.51 11.03 0.10
N GLN A 6 2.36 10.41 0.34
CA GLN A 6 1.17 10.70 -0.47
C GLN A 6 0.72 12.14 -0.16
N PRO A 7 0.63 13.02 -1.17
CA PRO A 7 0.00 14.31 -0.98
C PRO A 7 -1.49 14.11 -0.65
N ASP A 8 -2.13 15.15 -0.18
CA ASP A 8 -3.48 15.31 0.41
C ASP A 8 -4.66 14.46 -0.08
N THR A 9 -4.46 13.59 -1.06
CA THR A 9 -5.50 12.78 -1.70
C THR A 9 -5.87 11.51 -0.94
N MET A 10 -5.00 10.98 -0.07
CA MET A 10 -5.35 9.89 0.85
C MET A 10 -5.95 10.46 2.15
N LYS A 11 -7.09 11.12 2.05
CA LYS A 11 -7.91 11.40 3.22
C LYS A 11 -8.62 10.12 3.63
N LEU A 12 -8.01 9.36 4.52
CA LEU A 12 -8.69 8.27 5.18
C LEU A 12 -9.83 8.85 6.02
N GLN A 13 -11.06 8.71 5.57
CA GLN A 13 -12.23 9.03 6.37
C GLN A 13 -12.39 7.97 7.47
N PRO A 14 -12.64 8.34 8.74
CA PRO A 14 -12.85 9.69 9.27
C PRO A 14 -11.58 10.43 9.73
N TYR A 15 -10.42 9.90 9.44
CA TYR A 15 -9.15 10.45 9.90
C TYR A 15 -8.48 11.25 8.79
N SER A 16 -8.33 12.54 8.96
CA SER A 16 -7.52 13.41 8.11
C SER A 16 -6.01 13.17 8.34
N LYS A 17 -5.59 11.90 8.33
CA LYS A 17 -4.21 11.50 8.56
C LYS A 17 -3.50 11.24 7.24
N ARG A 18 -2.23 11.59 7.18
CA ARG A 18 -1.33 11.23 6.08
C ARG A 18 -0.77 9.83 6.35
N VAL A 19 -0.66 9.04 5.31
CA VAL A 19 -0.10 7.69 5.39
C VAL A 19 1.15 7.62 4.52
N ALA A 20 2.21 7.08 5.08
CA ALA A 20 3.42 6.74 4.35
C ALA A 20 3.65 5.24 4.45
N VAL A 21 3.93 4.61 3.32
CA VAL A 21 4.34 3.21 3.25
C VAL A 21 5.78 3.17 2.79
N HIS A 22 6.60 2.41 3.50
CA HIS A 22 8.02 2.24 3.19
C HIS A 22 8.34 0.77 3.06
N THR A 23 9.02 0.39 1.98
CA THR A 23 9.55 -0.94 1.75
C THR A 23 11.01 -0.85 1.36
N GLY A 24 11.82 -1.80 1.81
CA GLY A 24 13.25 -1.83 1.51
C GLY A 24 14.10 -0.95 2.42
N GLY A 25 15.38 -0.90 2.14
CA GLY A 25 16.32 0.11 2.63
C GLY A 25 17.39 -0.34 3.62
N CYS A 26 17.19 -1.33 4.46
CA CYS A 26 18.25 -1.80 5.38
C CYS A 26 18.94 -3.09 4.90
N THR A 27 18.41 -3.72 3.87
CA THR A 27 18.86 -5.01 3.31
C THR A 27 19.41 -4.89 1.89
N GLY A 28 19.87 -3.71 1.52
CA GLY A 28 20.26 -3.42 0.14
C GLY A 28 19.05 -3.42 -0.78
N TRP A 29 19.06 -4.26 -1.80
CA TRP A 29 17.94 -4.42 -2.74
C TRP A 29 17.10 -5.67 -2.47
N ASP A 30 17.38 -6.39 -1.37
CA ASP A 30 16.58 -7.56 -0.99
C ASP A 30 15.21 -7.11 -0.49
N PRO A 31 14.12 -7.76 -0.93
CA PRO A 31 12.78 -7.47 -0.45
C PRO A 31 12.66 -7.70 1.07
N ASN A 32 11.98 -6.82 1.75
CA ASN A 32 11.70 -6.93 3.17
C ASN A 32 10.28 -6.48 3.51
N GLU A 33 9.94 -6.56 4.78
CA GLU A 33 8.64 -6.19 5.30
C GLU A 33 8.30 -4.72 5.03
N ALA A 34 7.08 -4.47 4.57
CA ALA A 34 6.55 -3.12 4.41
C ALA A 34 6.28 -2.49 5.78
N ARG A 35 6.57 -1.20 5.90
CA ARG A 35 6.30 -0.41 7.09
C ARG A 35 5.33 0.70 6.76
N MET A 36 4.32 0.86 7.58
CA MET A 36 3.31 1.87 7.42
C MET A 36 3.30 2.84 8.60
N PHE A 37 3.18 4.11 8.30
CA PHE A 37 3.12 5.19 9.28
C PHE A 37 1.96 6.12 8.95
N SER A 38 1.35 6.71 9.96
CA SER A 38 0.36 7.76 9.79
C SER A 38 0.63 8.96 10.68
N ALA A 39 0.25 10.15 10.22
CA ALA A 39 0.40 11.38 10.97
C ALA A 39 -0.70 12.38 10.63
N PRO A 40 -1.06 13.31 11.54
CA PRO A 40 -2.00 14.39 11.25
C PRO A 40 -1.43 15.43 10.28
N SER A 41 -0.10 15.53 10.20
CA SER A 41 0.62 16.42 9.30
C SER A 41 1.94 15.79 8.86
N ILE A 42 2.59 16.36 7.83
CA ILE A 42 3.91 15.92 7.36
C ILE A 42 4.99 16.00 8.46
N TRP A 43 4.80 16.90 9.41
CA TRP A 43 5.72 17.11 10.53
C TRP A 43 5.48 16.14 11.70
N GLY A 44 4.47 15.28 11.59
CA GLY A 44 4.12 14.33 12.62
C GLY A 44 3.13 14.87 13.66
N PRO A 45 3.08 14.26 14.84
CA PRO A 45 3.83 13.06 15.19
C PRO A 45 3.43 11.85 14.36
N TRP A 46 4.41 11.01 13.99
CA TRP A 46 4.20 9.82 13.20
C TRP A 46 3.92 8.60 14.11
N THR A 47 2.89 7.85 13.77
CA THR A 47 2.55 6.58 14.42
C THR A 47 2.83 5.44 13.47
N GLN A 48 3.64 4.47 13.90
CA GLN A 48 3.89 3.25 13.14
C GLN A 48 2.72 2.28 13.32
N HIS A 49 2.31 1.67 12.23
CA HIS A 49 1.31 0.61 12.18
C HIS A 49 1.96 -0.75 11.86
N PRO A 50 1.24 -1.85 12.08
CA PRO A 50 1.67 -3.16 11.59
C PRO A 50 1.90 -3.18 10.08
N ASN A 51 2.58 -4.23 9.60
CA ASN A 51 2.77 -4.47 8.17
C ASN A 51 1.42 -4.38 7.42
N PRO A 52 1.27 -3.51 6.42
CA PRO A 52 0.03 -3.42 5.65
C PRO A 52 -0.19 -4.61 4.72
N CYS A 53 0.86 -5.37 4.38
CA CYS A 53 0.74 -6.58 3.58
C CYS A 53 0.25 -7.74 4.42
N ARG A 54 -0.70 -8.53 3.90
CA ARG A 54 -1.29 -9.69 4.57
C ARG A 54 -1.17 -10.94 3.71
N GLY A 55 -1.08 -12.11 4.35
CA GLY A 55 -1.02 -13.40 3.70
C GLY A 55 0.40 -13.88 3.39
N GLU A 56 0.50 -14.88 2.52
CA GLU A 56 1.77 -15.48 2.12
C GLU A 56 2.72 -14.46 1.50
N LYS A 57 3.99 -14.47 1.89
CA LYS A 57 5.05 -13.55 1.46
C LYS A 57 4.83 -12.08 1.85
N SER A 58 3.94 -11.82 2.81
CA SER A 58 3.75 -10.47 3.35
C SER A 58 5.00 -9.91 4.04
N GLU A 59 5.81 -10.78 4.62
CA GLU A 59 7.08 -10.46 5.30
C GLU A 59 8.17 -9.93 4.35
N ILE A 60 8.01 -10.14 3.05
CA ILE A 60 8.91 -9.63 2.01
C ILE A 60 8.17 -8.74 1.01
N THR A 61 7.02 -8.21 1.36
CA THR A 61 6.19 -7.37 0.47
C THR A 61 5.93 -8.05 -0.89
N PHE A 62 5.60 -9.37 -0.85
CA PHE A 62 5.38 -10.23 -2.03
C PHE A 62 6.59 -10.30 -2.99
N GLY A 63 7.81 -10.04 -2.50
CA GLY A 63 9.03 -9.98 -3.29
C GLY A 63 9.27 -8.65 -4.00
N GLY A 64 8.47 -7.64 -3.72
CA GLY A 64 8.54 -6.33 -4.35
C GLY A 64 9.10 -5.23 -3.46
N GLN A 65 9.44 -4.12 -4.11
CA GLN A 65 9.76 -2.85 -3.47
C GLN A 65 8.77 -1.79 -3.95
N SER A 66 8.14 -1.10 -2.99
CA SER A 66 7.13 -0.07 -3.27
C SER A 66 7.70 1.06 -4.13
N THR A 67 6.99 1.42 -5.19
CA THR A 67 7.35 2.53 -6.07
C THR A 67 6.33 3.65 -6.02
N TYR A 68 5.03 3.34 -5.99
CA TYR A 68 3.98 4.34 -6.04
C TYR A 68 2.65 3.81 -5.47
N VAL A 69 1.80 4.73 -5.04
CA VAL A 69 0.37 4.48 -4.78
C VAL A 69 -0.44 5.34 -5.73
N LEU A 70 -1.12 4.70 -6.66
CA LEU A 70 -1.88 5.35 -7.73
C LEU A 70 -3.35 5.55 -7.29
N PRO A 71 -3.83 6.79 -7.15
CA PRO A 71 -5.27 7.05 -7.03
C PRO A 71 -6.01 6.67 -8.32
N VAL A 72 -7.15 6.00 -8.20
CA VAL A 72 -7.96 5.63 -9.37
C VAL A 72 -8.91 6.79 -9.71
N PRO A 73 -8.74 7.44 -10.87
CA PRO A 73 -9.60 8.56 -11.25
C PRO A 73 -11.07 8.16 -11.31
N GLY A 74 -11.94 9.03 -10.79
CA GLY A 74 -13.40 8.83 -10.83
C GLY A 74 -13.95 7.82 -9.82
N LYS A 75 -13.10 7.21 -8.99
CA LYS A 75 -13.50 6.28 -7.92
C LYS A 75 -13.10 6.83 -6.57
N LYS A 76 -14.02 6.79 -5.61
CA LYS A 76 -13.78 7.28 -4.26
C LYS A 76 -12.99 6.23 -3.47
N ASP A 77 -12.00 6.68 -2.71
CA ASP A 77 -11.19 5.86 -1.81
C ASP A 77 -10.58 4.62 -2.51
N ALA A 78 -10.27 4.75 -3.80
CA ALA A 78 -9.72 3.70 -4.64
C ALA A 78 -8.26 3.98 -4.96
N PHE A 79 -7.37 3.09 -4.54
CA PHE A 79 -5.93 3.23 -4.70
C PHE A 79 -5.30 1.90 -5.12
N ILE A 80 -4.29 1.97 -5.96
CA ILE A 80 -3.50 0.84 -6.42
C ILE A 80 -2.10 0.94 -5.83
N PHE A 81 -1.69 -0.08 -5.09
CA PHE A 81 -0.31 -0.25 -4.66
C PHE A 81 0.52 -0.74 -5.84
N MET A 82 1.61 -0.05 -6.14
CA MET A 82 2.54 -0.40 -7.20
C MET A 82 3.91 -0.69 -6.61
N ALA A 83 4.51 -1.79 -7.03
CA ALA A 83 5.84 -2.21 -6.61
C ALA A 83 6.59 -2.88 -7.76
N ASP A 84 7.92 -2.85 -7.68
CA ASP A 84 8.81 -3.50 -8.61
C ASP A 84 9.44 -4.74 -7.98
N ILE A 85 9.45 -5.85 -8.72
CA ILE A 85 10.25 -7.02 -8.40
C ILE A 85 11.54 -6.90 -9.21
N TRP A 86 12.59 -6.45 -8.56
CA TRP A 86 13.87 -6.29 -9.21
C TRP A 86 14.63 -7.61 -9.28
N ARG A 87 15.17 -7.92 -10.45
CA ARG A 87 15.96 -9.13 -10.72
C ARG A 87 17.34 -8.74 -11.23
N PRO A 88 18.32 -8.49 -10.35
CA PRO A 88 19.62 -7.95 -10.76
C PRO A 88 20.41 -8.84 -11.72
N LYS A 89 20.20 -10.16 -11.66
CA LYS A 89 20.83 -11.12 -12.57
C LYS A 89 20.15 -11.21 -13.95
N HIS A 90 18.91 -10.77 -14.04
CA HIS A 90 18.07 -10.79 -15.24
C HIS A 90 17.20 -9.52 -15.31
N PRO A 91 17.81 -8.33 -15.53
CA PRO A 91 17.05 -7.07 -15.47
C PRO A 91 15.92 -6.97 -16.49
N SER A 92 16.05 -7.66 -17.64
CA SER A 92 15.00 -7.73 -18.67
C SER A 92 13.76 -8.54 -18.24
N ASP A 93 13.85 -9.32 -17.18
CA ASP A 93 12.74 -10.10 -16.60
C ASP A 93 12.20 -9.46 -15.31
N ALA A 94 12.40 -8.16 -15.13
CA ALA A 94 11.78 -7.42 -14.05
C ALA A 94 10.25 -7.49 -14.14
N ARG A 95 9.60 -7.63 -13.00
CA ARG A 95 8.14 -7.77 -12.88
C ARG A 95 7.56 -6.63 -12.05
N TYR A 96 6.27 -6.43 -12.18
CA TYR A 96 5.52 -5.41 -11.45
C TYR A 96 4.45 -6.06 -10.61
N ILE A 97 4.20 -5.47 -9.45
CA ILE A 97 3.07 -5.81 -8.57
C ILE A 97 2.12 -4.63 -8.59
N TRP A 98 0.87 -4.87 -8.98
CA TRP A 98 -0.20 -3.90 -8.92
C TRP A 98 -1.36 -4.53 -8.18
N LEU A 99 -1.61 -4.08 -6.96
CA LEU A 99 -2.62 -4.63 -6.07
C LEU A 99 -3.56 -3.54 -5.57
N PRO A 100 -4.88 -3.81 -5.47
CA PRO A 100 -5.80 -2.85 -4.89
C PRO A 100 -5.51 -2.70 -3.39
N ILE A 101 -5.49 -1.45 -2.91
CA ILE A 101 -5.45 -1.16 -1.49
C ILE A 101 -6.86 -1.31 -0.95
N GLN A 102 -7.01 -2.10 0.09
CA GLN A 102 -8.25 -2.33 0.81
C GLN A 102 -8.23 -1.59 2.14
N PHE A 103 -9.39 -1.38 2.74
CA PHE A 103 -9.51 -0.70 4.03
C PHE A 103 -10.35 -1.54 4.99
N GLU A 104 -9.87 -1.65 6.20
CA GLU A 104 -10.58 -2.28 7.31
C GLU A 104 -10.55 -1.31 8.50
N ASN A 105 -11.72 -0.87 8.97
CA ASN A 105 -11.83 0.15 10.02
C ASN A 105 -11.00 1.41 9.74
N GLY A 106 -10.93 1.84 8.47
CA GLY A 106 -10.15 2.99 8.04
C GLY A 106 -8.63 2.76 7.94
N VAL A 107 -8.15 1.54 8.19
CA VAL A 107 -6.74 1.18 8.09
C VAL A 107 -6.48 0.49 6.74
N PRO A 108 -5.54 0.98 5.92
CA PRO A 108 -5.23 0.34 4.64
C PRO A 108 -4.48 -0.98 4.84
N TYR A 109 -4.79 -1.95 3.99
CA TYR A 109 -4.07 -3.21 3.88
C TYR A 109 -4.02 -3.70 2.43
N ILE A 110 -3.10 -4.60 2.14
CA ILE A 110 -2.81 -5.13 0.81
C ILE A 110 -2.74 -6.65 0.92
N GLU A 111 -3.51 -7.34 0.08
CA GLU A 111 -3.47 -8.80 -0.04
C GLU A 111 -3.10 -9.20 -1.47
N TRP A 112 -2.39 -10.31 -1.61
CA TRP A 112 -2.05 -10.83 -2.93
C TRP A 112 -3.30 -11.25 -3.69
N MET A 113 -3.36 -10.89 -4.97
CA MET A 113 -4.37 -11.33 -5.93
C MET A 113 -3.68 -11.68 -7.23
N ASP A 114 -3.94 -12.88 -7.74
CA ASP A 114 -3.37 -13.32 -9.03
C ASP A 114 -3.94 -12.53 -10.21
N SER A 115 -5.18 -12.08 -10.07
CA SER A 115 -5.86 -11.21 -11.05
C SER A 115 -6.96 -10.40 -10.38
N TRP A 116 -7.20 -9.20 -10.88
CA TRP A 116 -8.28 -8.33 -10.46
C TRP A 116 -8.60 -7.30 -11.56
N THR A 117 -9.74 -6.63 -11.47
CA THR A 117 -10.16 -5.58 -12.39
C THR A 117 -10.54 -4.33 -11.62
N LEU A 118 -10.68 -3.20 -12.31
CA LEU A 118 -11.09 -1.93 -11.69
C LEU A 118 -12.48 -1.98 -11.04
N ASP A 119 -13.31 -2.93 -11.43
CA ASP A 119 -14.62 -3.19 -10.79
C ASP A 119 -14.49 -3.65 -9.33
N PHE A 120 -13.29 -4.07 -8.93
CA PHE A 120 -12.98 -4.36 -7.53
C PHE A 120 -13.37 -3.20 -6.60
N PHE A 121 -13.13 -1.97 -7.05
CA PHE A 121 -13.45 -0.75 -6.28
C PHE A 121 -14.93 -0.34 -6.32
N ASP A 122 -15.74 -0.97 -7.16
CA ASP A 122 -17.18 -0.70 -7.25
C ASP A 122 -17.99 -1.55 -6.27
N LYS A 123 -17.39 -2.59 -5.70
CA LYS A 123 -17.99 -3.41 -4.65
C LYS A 123 -18.05 -2.56 -3.38
N LYS A 124 -19.24 -2.11 -3.01
CA LYS A 124 -19.48 -1.54 -1.68
C LYS A 124 -18.99 -2.56 -0.64
N LEU A 125 -17.97 -2.19 0.13
CA LEU A 125 -17.73 -2.87 1.40
C LEU A 125 -19.06 -2.90 2.17
N PRO A 126 -19.47 -4.04 2.76
CA PRO A 126 -20.68 -4.08 3.58
C PRO A 126 -20.53 -2.98 4.64
N ALA A 127 -21.52 -2.13 4.72
CA ALA A 127 -21.60 -1.13 5.78
C ALA A 127 -21.42 -1.88 7.10
N SER A 128 -20.46 -1.44 7.92
CA SER A 128 -20.35 -1.92 9.28
C SER A 128 -21.71 -1.71 9.91
N SER A 129 -22.36 -2.80 10.30
CA SER A 129 -23.58 -2.75 11.08
C SER A 129 -23.24 -2.02 12.38
N ASP A 130 -23.66 -0.76 12.47
CA ASP A 130 -23.77 -0.08 13.75
C ASP A 130 -24.77 -0.88 14.60
N ASN A 131 -24.26 -1.49 15.63
CA ASN A 131 -24.99 -1.88 16.81
C ASN A 131 -24.22 -1.40 18.03
#